data_813d99bf5c5565a8950d05f0142c4788
#
_entry.id   813d99bf5c5565a8950d05f0142c4788
#
_cell.length_a   1.000
_cell.length_b   1.000
_cell.length_c   1.000
_cell.angle_alpha   90.00
_cell.angle_beta   90.00
_cell.angle_gamma   90.00
#
_symmetry.space_group_name_H-M   'P 1'
#
loop_
_entity.id
_entity.type
_entity.pdbx_description
1 polymer ?
#
loop_
_entity_poly.entity_id
_entity_poly.type
_entity_poly.pdbx_seq_one_letter_code
_entity_poly.pdbx_strand_id
1 'polypeptide(L)'
;MRSRRPLTQLLAVKFIAMRGVRTQAELAERLLVDAPAVSRLVDRLEEEGLVKRCAGEDRRCVKLQATDAGRVAMEALEEATRSLDEDAARILTEPELVELNRLLEKLLEGWSQVAAQPGEGESQS
;
A
#
# COMPACT_ATOMS: atom_id res chain seq x y z
N MET A 1 -12.44 9.79 -12.46
CA MET A 1 -12.04 9.54 -12.25
C MET A 1 -11.62 8.83 -11.96
N ARG A 2 -11.20 8.55 -12.13
CA ARG A 2 -10.89 7.89 -11.93
C ARG A 2 -9.86 7.50 -11.48
N SER A 3 -9.30 7.66 -10.80
CA SER A 3 -8.19 7.12 -10.33
C SER A 3 -8.49 5.99 -9.52
N ARG A 4 -8.47 4.91 -10.03
CA ARG A 4 -8.66 3.74 -9.38
C ARG A 4 -7.40 3.07 -9.18
N ARG A 5 -6.52 3.47 -8.28
CA ARG A 5 -5.29 2.75 -7.99
C ARG A 5 -5.62 1.49 -7.24
N PRO A 6 -5.01 0.38 -7.62
CA PRO A 6 -5.19 -0.83 -6.84
C PRO A 6 -4.77 -0.64 -5.39
N LEU A 7 -5.43 -1.36 -4.52
CA LEU A 7 -5.16 -1.24 -3.09
C LEU A 7 -3.70 -1.50 -2.76
N THR A 8 -3.06 -2.44 -3.45
CA THR A 8 -1.65 -2.73 -3.17
C THR A 8 -0.77 -1.54 -3.48
N GLN A 9 -1.10 -0.75 -4.49
CA GLN A 9 -0.31 0.43 -4.79
C GLN A 9 -0.45 1.45 -3.68
N LEU A 10 -1.65 1.66 -3.19
CA LEU A 10 -1.87 2.60 -2.11
C LEU A 10 -1.16 2.16 -0.84
N LEU A 11 -1.22 0.87 -0.54
CA LEU A 11 -0.53 0.35 0.64
C LEU A 11 0.98 0.50 0.50
N ALA A 12 1.51 0.27 -0.69
CA ALA A 12 2.95 0.41 -0.90
C ALA A 12 3.40 1.84 -0.63
N VAL A 13 2.69 2.81 -1.17
CA VAL A 13 3.05 4.20 -0.94
C VAL A 13 2.93 4.54 0.54
N LYS A 14 1.91 4.04 1.20
CA LYS A 14 1.72 4.31 2.62
C LYS A 14 2.89 3.75 3.43
N PHE A 15 3.29 2.51 3.16
CA PHE A 15 4.39 1.92 3.91
C PHE A 15 5.68 2.71 3.69
N ILE A 16 5.93 3.13 2.46
CA ILE A 16 7.15 3.86 2.16
C ILE A 16 7.10 5.27 2.74
N ALA A 17 5.98 5.95 2.60
CA ALA A 17 5.87 7.33 3.03
C ALA A 17 5.72 7.47 4.53
N MET A 18 5.02 6.55 5.16
CA MET A 18 4.60 6.74 6.53
C MET A 18 5.07 5.71 7.53
N ARG A 19 5.51 4.54 7.06
CA ARG A 19 5.90 3.48 7.97
C ARG A 19 7.37 3.15 7.91
N GLY A 20 8.14 3.95 7.19
CA GLY A 20 9.58 3.79 7.19
C GLY A 20 10.13 2.63 6.39
N VAL A 21 9.32 2.05 5.52
CA VAL A 21 9.81 0.98 4.66
C VAL A 21 10.70 1.59 3.60
N ARG A 22 11.92 1.07 3.47
CA ARG A 22 12.89 1.66 2.58
C ARG A 22 13.43 0.74 1.52
N THR A 23 13.16 -0.55 1.60
CA THR A 23 13.70 -1.48 0.61
C THR A 23 12.58 -2.29 0.01
N GLN A 24 12.84 -2.80 -1.20
CA GLN A 24 11.86 -3.66 -1.84
C GLN A 24 11.65 -4.95 -1.07
N ALA A 25 12.69 -5.45 -0.41
CA ALA A 25 12.56 -6.65 0.39
C ALA A 25 11.60 -6.43 1.54
N GLU A 26 11.72 -5.31 2.24
CA GLU A 26 10.80 -4.99 3.31
C GLU A 26 9.39 -4.84 2.79
N LEU A 27 9.26 -4.19 1.63
CA LEU A 27 7.94 -3.97 1.07
C LEU A 27 7.29 -5.30 0.69
N ALA A 28 8.09 -6.21 0.15
CA ALA A 28 7.58 -7.53 -0.20
C ALA A 28 7.03 -8.26 1.02
N GLU A 29 7.76 -8.15 2.13
CA GLU A 29 7.30 -8.78 3.35
C GLU A 29 6.01 -8.20 3.85
N ARG A 30 5.90 -6.87 3.81
CA ARG A 30 4.70 -6.23 4.31
C ARG A 30 3.49 -6.52 3.45
N LEU A 31 3.69 -6.60 2.14
CA LEU A 31 2.59 -6.82 1.22
C LEU A 31 2.32 -8.29 0.95
N LEU A 32 3.20 -9.17 1.42
CA LEU A 32 3.05 -10.62 1.23
C LEU A 32 3.03 -10.98 -0.25
N VAL A 33 3.93 -10.36 -1.00
CA VAL A 33 4.07 -10.66 -2.43
C VAL A 33 5.52 -10.97 -2.71
N ASP A 34 5.78 -11.57 -3.86
CA ASP A 34 7.14 -11.98 -4.18
C ASP A 34 7.95 -10.80 -4.74
N ALA A 35 9.25 -11.01 -4.84
CA ALA A 35 10.15 -9.93 -5.25
C ALA A 35 9.86 -9.40 -6.65
N PRO A 36 9.61 -10.24 -7.64
CA PRO A 36 9.28 -9.69 -8.96
C PRO A 36 8.02 -8.83 -8.96
N ALA A 37 7.02 -9.23 -8.19
CA ALA A 37 5.79 -8.45 -8.10
C ALA A 37 6.05 -7.09 -7.49
N VAL A 38 6.88 -7.04 -6.45
CA VAL A 38 7.21 -5.78 -5.82
C VAL A 38 8.00 -4.90 -6.78
N SER A 39 8.91 -5.50 -7.53
CA SER A 39 9.69 -4.71 -8.47
C SER A 39 8.80 -4.05 -9.50
N ARG A 40 7.83 -4.78 -10.01
CA ARG A 40 6.90 -4.22 -10.98
C ARG A 40 6.01 -3.15 -10.36
N LEU A 41 5.62 -3.38 -9.11
CA LEU A 41 4.82 -2.41 -8.38
C LEU A 41 5.58 -1.10 -8.21
N VAL A 42 6.83 -1.19 -7.81
CA VAL A 42 7.66 0.00 -7.63
C VAL A 42 7.90 0.69 -8.96
N ASP A 43 8.12 -0.08 -10.03
CA ASP A 43 8.24 0.51 -11.36
C ASP A 43 7.03 1.38 -11.68
N ARG A 44 5.85 0.85 -11.41
CA ARG A 44 4.63 1.59 -11.70
C ARG A 44 4.51 2.83 -10.84
N LEU A 45 4.86 2.72 -9.57
CA LEU A 45 4.80 3.87 -8.69
C LEU A 45 5.80 4.95 -9.10
N GLU A 46 6.95 4.53 -9.60
CA GLU A 46 7.91 5.50 -10.12
C GLU A 46 7.37 6.19 -11.35
N GLU A 47 6.74 5.44 -12.24
CA GLU A 47 6.16 6.02 -13.44
C GLU A 47 5.11 7.06 -13.09
N GLU A 48 4.39 6.83 -12.02
CA GLU A 48 3.35 7.76 -11.61
C GLU A 48 3.90 8.89 -10.76
N GLY A 49 5.18 8.86 -10.46
CA GLY A 49 5.80 9.96 -9.74
C GLY A 49 5.57 9.95 -8.24
N LEU A 50 5.14 8.82 -7.69
CA LEU A 50 4.81 8.76 -6.27
C LEU A 50 5.98 8.25 -5.42
N VAL A 51 6.87 7.48 -6.01
CA VAL A 51 8.00 6.88 -5.32
C VAL A 51 9.20 6.98 -6.23
N LYS A 52 10.38 7.01 -5.65
CA LYS A 52 11.60 6.96 -6.44
C LYS A 52 12.58 6.00 -5.80
N ARG A 53 13.43 5.42 -6.62
CA ARG A 53 14.53 4.60 -6.16
C ARG A 53 15.76 5.46 -6.07
N CYS A 54 16.45 5.39 -4.94
CA CYS A 54 17.67 6.16 -4.72
C CYS A 54 18.79 5.20 -4.42
N ALA A 55 19.97 5.51 -4.93
CA ALA A 55 21.12 4.70 -4.59
C ALA A 55 21.45 4.91 -3.13
N GLY A 56 21.68 3.83 -2.42
CA GLY A 56 22.12 3.93 -1.04
C GLY A 56 23.62 4.14 -1.00
N GLU A 57 24.18 4.06 0.18
CA GLU A 57 25.60 4.19 0.34
C GLU A 57 26.32 3.08 -0.38
N ASP A 58 25.72 1.91 -0.37
CA ASP A 58 26.26 0.78 -1.09
C ASP A 58 25.48 0.72 -2.40
N ARG A 59 26.19 0.67 -3.51
CA ARG A 59 25.53 0.65 -4.80
C ARG A 59 24.57 -0.50 -4.98
N ARG A 60 24.77 -1.57 -4.23
CA ARG A 60 23.87 -2.71 -4.34
C ARG A 60 22.57 -2.49 -3.61
N CYS A 61 22.52 -1.49 -2.75
CA CYS A 61 21.33 -1.25 -1.97
C CYS A 61 20.60 -0.08 -2.53
N VAL A 62 19.44 -0.35 -3.11
CA VAL A 62 18.58 0.70 -3.61
C VAL A 62 17.55 1.01 -2.55
N LYS A 63 17.43 2.28 -2.21
CA LYS A 63 16.47 2.72 -1.23
C LYS A 63 15.25 3.30 -1.89
N LEU A 64 14.10 3.03 -1.30
CA LEU A 64 12.84 3.58 -1.79
C LEU A 64 12.52 4.83 -1.00
N GLN A 65 12.03 5.84 -1.69
CA GLN A 65 11.60 7.07 -1.05
C GLN A 65 10.30 7.54 -1.69
N ALA A 66 9.41 8.08 -0.87
CA ALA A 66 8.22 8.72 -1.39
C ALA A 66 8.64 10.09 -1.91
N THR A 67 8.07 10.47 -3.05
CA THR A 67 8.28 11.82 -3.57
C THR A 67 7.36 12.77 -2.83
N ASP A 68 7.51 14.07 -3.08
CA ASP A 68 6.57 15.02 -2.51
C ASP A 68 5.16 14.72 -2.97
N ALA A 69 4.99 14.36 -4.24
CA ALA A 69 3.67 13.99 -4.73
C ALA A 69 3.12 12.78 -4.01
N GLY A 70 3.98 11.81 -3.72
CA GLY A 70 3.55 10.62 -2.98
C GLY A 70 3.11 10.97 -1.57
N ARG A 71 3.85 11.84 -0.91
CA ARG A 71 3.48 12.24 0.43
C ARG A 71 2.18 13.02 0.45
N VAL A 72 2.02 13.93 -0.52
CA VAL A 72 0.79 14.71 -0.58
C VAL A 72 -0.40 13.80 -0.84
N ALA A 73 -0.24 12.81 -1.73
CA ALA A 73 -1.31 11.88 -2.01
C ALA A 73 -1.70 11.10 -0.76
N MET A 74 -0.68 10.71 0.04
CA MET A 74 -0.97 9.96 1.25
C MET A 74 -1.62 10.82 2.32
N GLU A 75 -1.21 12.07 2.43
CA GLU A 75 -1.84 12.97 3.38
C GLU A 75 -3.30 13.18 3.05
N ALA A 76 -3.60 13.33 1.76
CA ALA A 76 -4.99 13.49 1.35
C ALA A 76 -5.80 12.24 1.66
N LEU A 77 -5.20 11.07 1.44
CA LEU A 77 -5.89 9.83 1.73
C LEU A 77 -6.10 9.67 3.23
N GLU A 78 -5.10 10.03 4.03
CA GLU A 78 -5.25 9.93 5.48
C GLU A 78 -6.31 10.87 6.01
N GLU A 79 -6.41 12.04 5.42
CA GLU A 79 -7.44 12.96 5.84
C GLU A 79 -8.83 12.40 5.52
N ALA A 80 -8.98 11.82 4.34
CA ALA A 80 -10.25 11.23 3.95
C ALA A 80 -10.61 10.06 4.86
N THR A 81 -9.65 9.21 5.18
CA THR A 81 -9.93 8.07 6.04
C THR A 81 -10.18 8.50 7.48
N ARG A 82 -9.56 9.57 7.94
CA ARG A 82 -9.83 10.05 9.27
C ARG A 82 -11.28 10.49 9.41
N SER A 83 -11.80 11.15 8.38
CA SER A 83 -13.20 11.54 8.39
C SER A 83 -14.12 10.32 8.46
N LEU A 84 -13.77 9.27 7.69
CA LEU A 84 -14.54 8.04 7.75
C LEU A 84 -14.46 7.38 9.12
N ASP A 85 -13.27 7.41 9.72
CA ASP A 85 -13.10 6.83 11.04
C ASP A 85 -13.94 7.55 12.07
N GLU A 86 -14.01 8.86 11.98
CA GLU A 86 -14.81 9.63 12.92
C GLU A 86 -16.30 9.32 12.76
N ASP A 87 -16.75 9.20 11.52
CA ASP A 87 -18.13 8.85 11.28
C ASP A 87 -18.44 7.46 11.80
N ALA A 88 -17.53 6.52 11.56
CA ALA A 88 -17.73 5.17 12.03
C ALA A 88 -17.80 5.13 13.56
N ALA A 89 -16.99 5.94 14.22
CA ALA A 89 -16.99 5.97 15.68
C ALA A 89 -18.30 6.48 16.24
N ARG A 90 -19.02 7.27 15.46
CA ARG A 90 -20.32 7.73 15.91
C ARG A 90 -21.43 6.73 15.65
N ILE A 91 -21.24 5.88 14.66
CA ILE A 91 -22.27 4.94 14.24
C ILE A 91 -22.12 3.58 14.92
N LEU A 92 -20.86 3.15 15.10
CA LEU A 92 -20.58 1.83 15.63
C LEU A 92 -20.12 1.90 17.07
N THR A 93 -20.42 0.85 17.83
CA THR A 93 -19.87 0.75 19.17
C THR A 93 -18.40 0.38 19.09
N GLU A 94 -17.70 0.49 20.21
CA GLU A 94 -16.30 0.13 20.24
C GLU A 94 -16.03 -1.31 19.85
N PRO A 95 -16.77 -2.30 20.40
CA PRO A 95 -16.54 -3.68 19.95
C PRO A 95 -16.79 -3.86 18.46
N GLU A 96 -17.76 -3.16 17.92
CA GLU A 96 -18.05 -3.24 16.49
C GLU A 96 -16.90 -2.66 15.67
N LEU A 97 -16.30 -1.57 16.15
CA LEU A 97 -15.15 -0.98 15.46
C LEU A 97 -13.96 -1.93 15.48
N VAL A 98 -13.72 -2.58 16.61
CA VAL A 98 -12.65 -3.54 16.71
C VAL A 98 -12.86 -4.68 15.71
N GLU A 99 -14.09 -5.16 15.64
CA GLU A 99 -14.39 -6.24 14.71
C GLU A 99 -14.23 -5.79 13.27
N LEU A 100 -14.67 -4.58 12.95
CA LEU A 100 -14.51 -4.06 11.60
C LEU A 100 -13.04 -3.96 11.22
N ASN A 101 -12.21 -3.44 12.12
CA ASN A 101 -10.79 -3.34 11.83
C ASN A 101 -10.16 -4.70 11.64
N ARG A 102 -10.57 -5.69 12.44
CA ARG A 102 -10.05 -7.03 12.29
C ARG A 102 -10.39 -7.61 10.92
N LEU A 103 -11.63 -7.39 10.50
CA LEU A 103 -12.05 -7.89 9.20
C LEU A 103 -11.34 -7.18 8.06
N LEU A 104 -11.13 -5.88 8.20
CA LEU A 104 -10.40 -5.13 7.18
C LEU A 104 -8.97 -5.60 7.05
N GLU A 105 -8.31 -5.84 8.17
CA GLU A 105 -6.95 -6.35 8.12
C GLU A 105 -6.89 -7.71 7.46
N LYS A 106 -7.85 -8.56 7.79
CA LYS A 106 -7.91 -9.87 7.17
C LYS A 106 -8.13 -9.76 5.68
N LEU A 107 -9.00 -8.86 5.29
CA LEU A 107 -9.29 -8.66 3.88
C LEU A 107 -8.06 -8.14 3.13
N LEU A 108 -7.33 -7.21 3.75
CA LEU A 108 -6.13 -6.67 3.12
C LEU A 108 -5.07 -7.74 2.93
N GLU A 109 -4.89 -8.59 3.92
CA GLU A 109 -3.94 -9.67 3.80
C GLU A 109 -4.33 -10.63 2.69
N GLY A 110 -5.61 -10.96 2.62
CA GLY A 110 -6.09 -11.84 1.58
C GLY A 110 -5.92 -11.25 0.19
N TRP A 111 -6.16 -9.97 0.08
CA TRP A 111 -6.00 -9.29 -1.20
C TRP A 111 -4.56 -9.32 -1.66
N SER A 112 -3.62 -9.09 -0.74
CA SER A 112 -2.22 -9.13 -1.10
C SER A 112 -1.84 -10.50 -1.63
N GLN A 113 -2.32 -11.54 -0.98
CA GLN A 113 -2.01 -12.88 -1.41
C GLN A 113 -2.66 -13.23 -2.75
N VAL A 114 -3.89 -12.80 -2.93
CA VAL A 114 -4.58 -13.02 -4.19
C VAL A 114 -3.85 -12.31 -5.31
N ALA A 115 -3.39 -11.10 -5.06
CA ALA A 115 -2.66 -10.36 -6.06
C ALA A 115 -1.34 -11.03 -6.42
N ALA A 116 -0.77 -11.81 -5.51
CA ALA A 116 0.48 -12.50 -5.77
C ALA A 116 0.28 -13.77 -6.58
N GLN A 117 -0.97 -14.15 -6.82
CA GLN A 117 -1.26 -15.37 -7.57
C GLN A 117 -1.99 -14.99 -8.83
N PRO A 118 -1.29 -14.46 -9.79
CA PRO A 118 -1.95 -13.85 -10.93
C PRO A 118 -2.78 -14.82 -11.76
N GLY A 119 -2.37 -16.04 -11.86
CA GLY A 119 -3.08 -16.93 -12.72
C GLY A 119 -4.50 -17.18 -12.32
N GLU A 120 -4.77 -17.19 -11.05
CA GLU A 120 -6.08 -17.51 -10.58
C GLU A 120 -7.02 -16.36 -10.63
N GLY A 121 -6.53 -15.20 -10.36
CA GLY A 121 -7.39 -14.05 -10.36
C GLY A 121 -8.01 -13.77 -11.69
N GLU A 122 -7.28 -14.09 -12.74
CA GLU A 122 -7.77 -13.79 -14.03
C GLU A 122 -8.81 -14.69 -14.53
N SER A 123 -8.77 -15.90 -14.12
CA SER A 123 -9.71 -16.85 -14.65
C SER A 123 -11.12 -16.53 -14.21
N GLN A 124 -11.25 -15.67 -13.26
CA GLN A 124 -12.55 -15.34 -12.79
C GLN A 124 -13.24 -14.29 -13.59
N SER A 125 -12.49 -13.51 -14.27
CA SER A 125 -13.13 -12.46 -15.00
C SER A 125 -13.54 -12.90 -16.34
#